data_045d1394b4a48db80abf7a223529de92
#
_entry.id   045d1394b4a48db80abf7a223529de92
#
_cell.length_a   1.000
_cell.length_b   1.000
_cell.length_c   1.000
_cell.angle_alpha   90.00
_cell.angle_beta   90.00
_cell.angle_gamma   90.00
#
_symmetry.space_group_name_H-M   'P 1'
#
loop_
_entity.id
_entity.type
_entity.pdbx_description
1 polymer ?
#
loop_
_entity_poly.entity_id
_entity_poly.type
_entity_poly.pdbx_seq_one_letter_code
_entity_poly.pdbx_strand_id
1 'polypeptide(L)'
;MQGHAGFFKALGVDLPLKTFAAPQQVDELILPELGFGWSDRYAGSPAYRRFMMSRLSAAAEPDGCDRLYISRARLPAARGGVLAEEAIEQNLARLGYEIFHPERHPVEVQIARYRAAKSVIALDGSALHLAAYVLPQGARVTMILRRSRANATDYIRQYKSFLGITPAVVDVIRHDWIAGDAGRADFRSVGELDLPRLFDTFKTMGLIPRDFSPDLPDAHQLRAMLQSLRDRRGEPFRILGSDATRAQDKAA
;
A
#
# COMPACT_ATOMS: atom_id res chain seq x y z
N MET A 1 15.83 -12.42 -3.63
CA MET A 1 16.31 -12.30 -2.23
C MET A 1 17.03 -10.99 -1.94
N GLN A 2 17.70 -10.35 -2.88
CA GLN A 2 18.35 -9.04 -2.63
C GLN A 2 17.39 -7.97 -2.05
N GLY A 3 16.10 -7.99 -2.37
CA GLY A 3 15.13 -7.02 -1.84
C GLY A 3 14.75 -7.15 -0.36
N HIS A 4 15.09 -8.25 0.32
CA HIS A 4 14.75 -8.45 1.73
C HIS A 4 15.96 -8.27 2.68
N ALA A 5 17.17 -8.18 2.16
CA ALA A 5 18.38 -8.05 2.97
C ALA A 5 18.37 -6.81 3.87
N GLY A 6 17.93 -5.66 3.35
CA GLY A 6 17.78 -4.44 4.13
C GLY A 6 16.77 -4.57 5.27
N PHE A 7 15.67 -5.29 5.06
CA PHE A 7 14.68 -5.52 6.09
C PHE A 7 15.20 -6.40 7.23
N PHE A 8 15.91 -7.50 6.91
CA PHE A 8 16.57 -8.32 7.93
C PHE A 8 17.63 -7.56 8.70
N LYS A 9 18.41 -6.73 8.01
CA LYS A 9 19.39 -5.84 8.65
C LYS A 9 18.71 -4.85 9.62
N ALA A 10 17.62 -4.21 9.20
CA ALA A 10 16.85 -3.32 10.07
C ALA A 10 16.26 -4.02 11.31
N LEU A 11 15.97 -5.33 11.21
CA LEU A 11 15.56 -6.16 12.33
C LEU A 11 16.72 -6.59 13.24
N GLY A 12 17.97 -6.32 12.86
CA GLY A 12 19.16 -6.82 13.57
C GLY A 12 19.28 -8.35 13.49
N VAL A 13 18.77 -8.97 12.42
CA VAL A 13 18.89 -10.42 12.19
C VAL A 13 20.19 -10.66 11.43
N ASP A 14 21.19 -11.17 12.12
CA ASP A 14 22.52 -11.51 11.58
C ASP A 14 22.66 -13.05 11.47
N LEU A 15 21.73 -13.67 10.75
CA LEU A 15 21.77 -15.09 10.47
C LEU A 15 22.14 -15.32 9.00
N PRO A 16 22.96 -16.35 8.70
CA PRO A 16 23.30 -16.69 7.33
C PRO A 16 22.05 -17.13 6.55
N LEU A 17 21.65 -16.33 5.57
CA LEU A 17 20.53 -16.65 4.70
C LEU A 17 21.00 -17.57 3.57
N LYS A 18 20.51 -18.81 3.54
CA LYS A 18 20.74 -19.76 2.45
C LYS A 18 19.48 -19.91 1.59
N THR A 19 19.67 -19.98 0.28
CA THR A 19 18.66 -20.43 -0.67
C THR A 19 19.14 -21.71 -1.33
N PHE A 20 18.21 -22.63 -1.52
CA PHE A 20 18.47 -23.90 -2.19
C PHE A 20 17.78 -23.90 -3.55
N ALA A 21 18.50 -24.20 -4.62
CA ALA A 21 17.95 -24.34 -5.97
C ALA A 21 17.32 -25.72 -6.21
N ALA A 22 17.60 -26.68 -5.34
CA ALA A 22 17.07 -28.04 -5.37
C ALA A 22 16.79 -28.52 -3.94
N PRO A 23 15.95 -29.57 -3.76
CA PRO A 23 15.73 -30.19 -2.45
C PRO A 23 17.06 -30.57 -1.77
N GLN A 24 17.16 -30.31 -0.48
CA GLN A 24 18.33 -30.64 0.34
C GLN A 24 17.86 -31.45 1.53
N GLN A 25 18.69 -32.41 1.92
CA GLN A 25 18.54 -33.10 3.18
C GLN A 25 19.26 -32.30 4.27
N VAL A 26 18.64 -32.15 5.42
CA VAL A 26 19.20 -31.48 6.61
C VAL A 26 19.06 -32.40 7.82
N ASP A 27 19.99 -32.29 8.74
CA ASP A 27 19.97 -33.11 9.97
C ASP A 27 18.90 -32.62 10.95
N GLU A 28 18.63 -31.31 10.95
CA GLU A 28 17.62 -30.68 11.80
C GLU A 28 16.91 -29.56 11.04
N LEU A 29 15.58 -29.51 11.15
CA LEU A 29 14.74 -28.48 10.60
C LEU A 29 13.81 -27.91 11.68
N ILE A 30 13.99 -26.64 12.04
CA ILE A 30 13.11 -25.93 12.96
C ILE A 30 12.11 -25.12 12.15
N LEU A 31 10.83 -25.45 12.26
CA LEU A 31 9.71 -24.72 11.65
C LEU A 31 8.98 -23.93 12.74
N PRO A 32 9.24 -22.61 12.86
CA PRO A 32 8.53 -21.79 13.84
C PRO A 32 7.07 -21.61 13.44
N GLU A 33 6.20 -21.41 14.42
CA GLU A 33 4.83 -20.98 14.13
C GLU A 33 4.80 -19.64 13.38
N LEU A 34 3.82 -19.51 12.48
CA LEU A 34 3.61 -18.28 11.75
C LEU A 34 3.08 -17.18 12.69
N GLY A 35 3.93 -16.25 13.06
CA GLY A 35 3.61 -15.15 13.98
C GLY A 35 2.75 -14.04 13.37
N PHE A 36 2.67 -13.97 12.00
CA PHE A 36 1.99 -12.91 11.25
C PHE A 36 1.72 -13.34 9.80
N GLY A 37 0.71 -12.79 9.15
CA GLY A 37 0.64 -12.72 7.68
C GLY A 37 -0.37 -13.61 6.96
N TRP A 38 -1.25 -14.32 7.65
CA TRP A 38 -2.30 -15.10 7.01
C TRP A 38 -3.60 -15.07 7.84
N SER A 39 -4.74 -14.76 7.19
CA SER A 39 -6.07 -14.76 7.81
C SER A 39 -6.13 -13.89 9.08
N ASP A 40 -6.54 -14.47 10.22
CA ASP A 40 -6.61 -13.82 11.53
C ASP A 40 -5.24 -13.42 12.11
N ARG A 41 -4.16 -14.02 11.61
CA ARG A 41 -2.78 -13.75 12.06
C ARG A 41 -2.21 -12.40 11.64
N TYR A 42 -2.94 -11.57 10.88
CA TYR A 42 -2.58 -10.17 10.66
C TYR A 42 -2.63 -9.31 11.94
N ALA A 43 -3.25 -9.80 13.00
CA ALA A 43 -3.10 -9.21 14.33
C ALA A 43 -1.69 -9.36 14.92
N GLY A 44 -0.93 -10.34 14.44
CA GLY A 44 0.37 -10.71 14.99
C GLY A 44 0.31 -11.31 16.39
N SER A 45 1.15 -12.29 16.71
CA SER A 45 1.27 -12.76 18.08
C SER A 45 1.88 -11.66 18.98
N PRO A 46 1.63 -11.65 20.30
CA PRO A 46 2.22 -10.66 21.19
C PRO A 46 3.75 -10.62 21.12
N ALA A 47 4.40 -11.77 20.99
CA ALA A 47 5.85 -11.87 20.85
C ALA A 47 6.34 -11.26 19.54
N TYR A 48 5.66 -11.56 18.42
CA TYR A 48 5.97 -11.00 17.12
C TYR A 48 5.83 -9.47 17.13
N ARG A 49 4.71 -8.93 17.66
CA ARG A 49 4.52 -7.47 17.76
C ARG A 49 5.64 -6.79 18.53
N ARG A 50 5.96 -7.30 19.73
CA ARG A 50 7.05 -6.73 20.54
C ARG A 50 8.39 -6.74 19.79
N PHE A 51 8.72 -7.86 19.16
CA PHE A 51 9.94 -7.99 18.39
C PHE A 51 9.99 -6.99 17.23
N MET A 52 8.99 -6.97 16.36
CA MET A 52 8.95 -6.11 15.18
C MET A 52 8.98 -4.63 15.55
N MET A 53 8.14 -4.21 16.48
CA MET A 53 8.05 -2.80 16.86
C MET A 53 9.34 -2.32 17.54
N SER A 54 9.93 -3.10 18.43
CA SER A 54 11.17 -2.69 19.12
C SER A 54 12.34 -2.60 18.15
N ARG A 55 12.50 -3.58 17.26
CA ARG A 55 13.63 -3.61 16.31
C ARG A 55 13.51 -2.54 15.24
N LEU A 56 12.36 -2.42 14.60
CA LEU A 56 12.17 -1.45 13.53
C LEU A 56 12.14 -0.01 14.05
N SER A 57 11.61 0.24 15.24
CA SER A 57 11.68 1.59 15.83
C SER A 57 13.11 2.01 16.21
N ALA A 58 13.99 1.07 16.49
CA ALA A 58 15.41 1.35 16.75
C ALA A 58 16.27 1.46 15.47
N ALA A 59 15.73 1.09 14.30
CA ALA A 59 16.49 1.02 13.06
C ALA A 59 16.81 2.38 12.42
N ALA A 60 15.98 3.40 12.70
CA ALA A 60 16.19 4.75 12.19
C ALA A 60 15.46 5.79 13.05
N GLU A 61 16.04 6.97 13.22
CA GLU A 61 15.36 8.11 13.85
C GLU A 61 14.28 8.70 12.91
N PRO A 62 13.20 9.32 13.46
CA PRO A 62 12.21 10.01 12.66
C PRO A 62 12.84 11.12 11.82
N ASP A 63 12.60 11.09 10.51
CA ASP A 63 13.07 12.11 9.58
C ASP A 63 12.06 12.24 8.43
N GLY A 64 11.41 13.40 8.28
CA GLY A 64 10.40 13.66 7.26
C GLY A 64 9.32 14.63 7.71
N CYS A 65 8.29 14.74 6.90
CA CYS A 65 7.16 15.63 7.14
C CYS A 65 6.04 14.97 7.95
N ASP A 66 5.25 15.78 8.66
CA ASP A 66 4.06 15.34 9.38
C ASP A 66 2.98 14.74 8.46
N ARG A 67 2.96 15.14 7.18
CA ARG A 67 1.96 14.75 6.19
C ARG A 67 2.62 13.98 5.05
N LEU A 68 2.25 12.72 4.89
CA LEU A 68 2.90 11.80 3.96
C LEU A 68 1.88 11.19 3.00
N TYR A 69 2.17 11.22 1.70
CA TYR A 69 1.52 10.39 0.71
C TYR A 69 2.46 9.28 0.28
N ILE A 70 2.12 8.02 0.60
CA ILE A 70 2.89 6.85 0.17
C ILE A 70 2.40 6.46 -1.21
N SER A 71 3.18 6.79 -2.22
CA SER A 71 2.84 6.57 -3.62
C SER A 71 3.26 5.20 -4.13
N ARG A 72 2.57 4.77 -5.19
CA ARG A 72 2.87 3.60 -6.00
C ARG A 72 3.13 3.94 -7.47
N ALA A 73 3.06 5.23 -7.85
CA ALA A 73 3.15 5.67 -9.25
C ALA A 73 4.46 5.27 -9.94
N ARG A 74 5.52 5.01 -9.17
CA ARG A 74 6.84 4.64 -9.69
C ARG A 74 7.15 3.13 -9.62
N LEU A 75 6.21 2.33 -9.15
CA LEU A 75 6.34 0.87 -9.23
C LEU A 75 6.32 0.40 -10.69
N PRO A 76 6.99 -0.73 -10.98
CA PRO A 76 6.88 -1.35 -12.30
C PRO A 76 5.43 -1.56 -12.71
N ALA A 77 5.11 -1.29 -13.97
CA ALA A 77 3.73 -1.38 -14.49
C ALA A 77 3.04 -2.71 -14.17
N ALA A 78 3.79 -3.82 -14.11
CA ALA A 78 3.28 -5.15 -13.76
C ALA A 78 2.76 -5.29 -12.30
N ARG A 79 2.98 -4.28 -11.43
CA ARG A 79 2.54 -4.32 -10.03
C ARG A 79 1.14 -3.76 -9.78
N GLY A 80 0.47 -3.32 -10.81
CA GLY A 80 -0.83 -2.65 -10.68
C GLY A 80 -0.75 -1.32 -9.88
N GLY A 81 -1.83 -0.57 -9.92
CA GLY A 81 -1.92 0.75 -9.30
C GLY A 81 -3.28 1.36 -9.55
N VAL A 82 -3.33 2.67 -9.71
CA VAL A 82 -4.52 3.39 -10.17
C VAL A 82 -4.16 4.27 -11.37
N LEU A 83 -5.13 4.53 -12.23
CA LEU A 83 -4.97 5.50 -13.30
C LEU A 83 -4.84 6.89 -12.70
N ALA A 84 -3.93 7.70 -13.27
CA ALA A 84 -3.70 9.08 -12.87
C ALA A 84 -3.30 9.27 -11.39
N GLU A 85 -2.55 8.31 -10.80
CA GLU A 85 -2.00 8.49 -9.45
C GLU A 85 -1.14 9.76 -9.35
N GLU A 86 -0.45 10.13 -10.42
CA GLU A 86 0.36 11.35 -10.51
C GLU A 86 -0.47 12.62 -10.29
N ALA A 87 -1.75 12.63 -10.68
CA ALA A 87 -2.63 13.76 -10.38
C ALA A 87 -2.96 13.84 -8.88
N ILE A 88 -3.08 12.69 -8.20
CA ILE A 88 -3.23 12.66 -6.73
C ILE A 88 -1.97 13.23 -6.08
N GLU A 89 -0.79 12.78 -6.52
CA GLU A 89 0.50 13.28 -6.02
C GLU A 89 0.63 14.79 -6.16
N GLN A 90 0.40 15.31 -7.36
CA GLN A 90 0.54 16.75 -7.65
C GLN A 90 -0.39 17.61 -6.77
N ASN A 91 -1.63 17.20 -6.62
CA ASN A 91 -2.59 17.91 -5.78
C ASN A 91 -2.22 17.84 -4.28
N LEU A 92 -1.79 16.69 -3.79
CA LEU A 92 -1.38 16.55 -2.39
C LEU A 92 -0.06 17.28 -2.10
N ALA A 93 0.88 17.31 -3.05
CA ALA A 93 2.12 18.09 -2.93
C ALA A 93 1.83 19.60 -2.80
N ARG A 94 0.88 20.15 -3.58
CA ARG A 94 0.42 21.55 -3.44
C ARG A 94 -0.15 21.86 -2.05
N LEU A 95 -0.56 20.85 -1.32
CA LEU A 95 -1.13 20.94 0.02
C LEU A 95 -0.13 20.61 1.13
N GLY A 96 1.17 20.47 0.79
CA GLY A 96 2.24 20.23 1.74
C GLY A 96 2.36 18.78 2.21
N TYR A 97 1.82 17.82 1.45
CA TYR A 97 2.18 16.41 1.65
C TYR A 97 3.53 16.10 1.03
N GLU A 98 4.39 15.43 1.74
CA GLU A 98 5.57 14.79 1.16
C GLU A 98 5.12 13.62 0.29
N ILE A 99 5.51 13.60 -1.00
CA ILE A 99 5.24 12.48 -1.91
C ILE A 99 6.38 11.49 -1.81
N PHE A 100 6.12 10.34 -1.25
CA PHE A 100 7.14 9.34 -0.96
C PHE A 100 6.97 8.07 -1.79
N HIS A 101 8.05 7.67 -2.47
CA HIS A 101 8.13 6.47 -3.30
C HIS A 101 9.01 5.42 -2.61
N PRO A 102 8.46 4.52 -1.78
CA PRO A 102 9.23 3.60 -0.95
C PRO A 102 10.24 2.74 -1.72
N GLU A 103 9.87 2.33 -2.94
CA GLU A 103 10.70 1.49 -3.80
C GLU A 103 12.03 2.12 -4.23
N ARG A 104 12.19 3.43 -4.04
CA ARG A 104 13.39 4.19 -4.37
C ARG A 104 14.33 4.38 -3.19
N HIS A 105 13.93 3.90 -2.02
CA HIS A 105 14.65 4.16 -0.78
C HIS A 105 14.96 2.88 -0.02
N PRO A 106 16.10 2.81 0.66
CA PRO A 106 16.41 1.72 1.58
C PRO A 106 15.38 1.70 2.74
N VAL A 107 15.27 0.54 3.38
CA VAL A 107 14.26 0.30 4.43
C VAL A 107 14.39 1.28 5.60
N GLU A 108 15.60 1.65 5.96
CA GLU A 108 15.89 2.60 7.04
C GLU A 108 15.30 3.98 6.76
N VAL A 109 15.40 4.45 5.51
CA VAL A 109 14.78 5.71 5.09
C VAL A 109 13.26 5.60 5.10
N GLN A 110 12.69 4.47 4.67
CA GLN A 110 11.25 4.24 4.76
C GLN A 110 10.77 4.30 6.21
N ILE A 111 11.47 3.63 7.12
CA ILE A 111 11.18 3.65 8.56
C ILE A 111 11.23 5.08 9.10
N ALA A 112 12.27 5.85 8.77
CA ALA A 112 12.42 7.22 9.22
C ALA A 112 11.25 8.11 8.79
N ARG A 113 10.83 8.03 7.52
CA ARG A 113 9.69 8.78 6.97
C ARG A 113 8.36 8.38 7.64
N TYR A 114 8.13 7.08 7.82
CA TYR A 114 6.90 6.63 8.48
C TYR A 114 6.86 7.03 9.96
N ARG A 115 8.00 7.00 10.66
CA ARG A 115 8.09 7.43 12.07
C ARG A 115 7.83 8.93 12.26
N ALA A 116 8.14 9.77 11.27
CA ALA A 116 7.88 11.20 11.32
C ALA A 116 6.42 11.55 11.03
N ALA A 117 5.70 10.73 10.28
CA ALA A 117 4.39 11.07 9.74
C ALA A 117 3.28 10.99 10.79
N LYS A 118 2.49 12.08 10.93
CA LYS A 118 1.28 12.15 11.76
C LYS A 118 0.00 11.93 10.95
N SER A 119 0.04 12.19 9.65
CA SER A 119 -1.07 11.97 8.71
C SER A 119 -0.56 11.28 7.47
N VAL A 120 -1.04 10.08 7.21
CA VAL A 120 -0.64 9.24 6.08
C VAL A 120 -1.84 9.02 5.18
N ILE A 121 -1.67 9.28 3.89
CA ILE A 121 -2.57 8.85 2.81
C ILE A 121 -1.78 7.86 1.95
N ALA A 122 -2.38 6.73 1.59
CA ALA A 122 -1.73 5.73 0.74
C ALA A 122 -2.73 4.92 -0.06
N LEU A 123 -2.32 4.39 -1.21
CA LEU A 123 -3.03 3.27 -1.82
C LEU A 123 -2.78 1.99 -1.02
N ASP A 124 -3.75 1.05 -1.03
CA ASP A 124 -3.54 -0.27 -0.44
C ASP A 124 -2.31 -0.95 -1.06
N GLY A 125 -1.40 -1.43 -0.21
CA GLY A 125 -0.15 -2.02 -0.66
C GLY A 125 0.81 -2.39 0.46
N SER A 126 1.88 -3.12 0.11
CA SER A 126 2.84 -3.68 1.09
C SER A 126 3.54 -2.63 1.94
N ALA A 127 3.71 -1.40 1.45
CA ALA A 127 4.29 -0.30 2.22
C ALA A 127 3.50 0.01 3.51
N LEU A 128 2.16 -0.15 3.46
CA LEU A 128 1.31 -0.01 4.64
C LEU A 128 1.59 -1.04 5.73
N HIS A 129 2.05 -2.25 5.37
CA HIS A 129 2.46 -3.24 6.37
C HIS A 129 3.71 -2.80 7.15
N LEU A 130 4.70 -2.20 6.47
CA LEU A 130 5.87 -1.64 7.15
C LEU A 130 5.51 -0.43 8.00
N ALA A 131 4.67 0.48 7.47
CA ALA A 131 4.19 1.65 8.19
C ALA A 131 3.46 1.27 9.50
N ALA A 132 2.67 0.18 9.48
CA ALA A 132 1.96 -0.32 10.67
C ALA A 132 2.86 -0.78 11.82
N TYR A 133 4.15 -1.03 11.59
CA TYR A 133 5.09 -1.35 12.67
C TYR A 133 5.69 -0.14 13.35
N VAL A 134 5.74 1.02 12.66
CA VAL A 134 6.62 2.12 13.06
C VAL A 134 5.96 3.50 13.14
N LEU A 135 4.76 3.66 12.62
CA LEU A 135 4.01 4.92 12.77
C LEU A 135 3.82 5.30 14.23
N PRO A 136 3.85 6.58 14.57
CA PRO A 136 3.58 7.03 15.93
C PRO A 136 2.13 6.73 16.34
N GLN A 137 1.93 6.50 17.64
CA GLN A 137 0.59 6.38 18.21
C GLN A 137 -0.23 7.65 17.92
N GLY A 138 -1.49 7.47 17.54
CA GLY A 138 -2.37 8.59 17.20
C GLY A 138 -2.20 9.12 15.77
N ALA A 139 -1.32 8.55 14.95
CA ALA A 139 -1.23 8.89 13.54
C ALA A 139 -2.57 8.64 12.83
N ARG A 140 -2.95 9.55 11.93
CA ARG A 140 -4.12 9.37 11.06
C ARG A 140 -3.72 8.63 9.80
N VAL A 141 -4.38 7.52 9.52
CA VAL A 141 -4.10 6.71 8.33
C VAL A 141 -5.34 6.64 7.46
N THR A 142 -5.19 7.03 6.19
CA THR A 142 -6.23 6.93 5.17
C THR A 142 -5.74 6.02 4.05
N MET A 143 -6.43 4.91 3.86
CA MET A 143 -6.12 3.93 2.84
C MET A 143 -7.14 4.05 1.70
N ILE A 144 -6.65 4.35 0.50
CA ILE A 144 -7.44 4.36 -0.74
C ILE A 144 -7.37 2.96 -1.35
N LEU A 145 -8.52 2.37 -1.63
CA LEU A 145 -8.57 1.10 -2.33
C LEU A 145 -8.22 1.30 -3.80
N ARG A 146 -7.30 0.49 -4.31
CA ARG A 146 -6.87 0.52 -5.73
C ARG A 146 -7.51 -0.54 -6.60
N ARG A 147 -8.31 -1.45 -6.01
CA ARG A 147 -9.05 -2.51 -6.70
C ARG A 147 -10.20 -3.01 -5.82
N SER A 148 -11.24 -3.55 -6.43
CA SER A 148 -12.45 -4.02 -5.74
C SER A 148 -12.19 -5.19 -4.77
N ARG A 149 -11.19 -6.02 -5.03
CA ARG A 149 -10.75 -7.13 -4.14
C ARG A 149 -9.60 -6.72 -3.20
N ALA A 150 -9.57 -5.49 -2.76
CA ALA A 150 -8.62 -5.10 -1.73
C ALA A 150 -9.00 -5.71 -0.38
N ASN A 151 -8.02 -6.29 0.31
CA ASN A 151 -8.24 -6.85 1.65
C ASN A 151 -7.99 -5.79 2.73
N ALA A 152 -8.90 -4.81 2.83
CA ALA A 152 -8.82 -3.76 3.84
C ALA A 152 -8.80 -4.31 5.28
N THR A 153 -9.48 -5.43 5.52
CA THR A 153 -9.63 -6.04 6.85
C THR A 153 -8.29 -6.44 7.44
N ASP A 154 -7.37 -6.94 6.64
CA ASP A 154 -6.05 -7.37 7.11
C ASP A 154 -5.21 -6.17 7.59
N TYR A 155 -5.25 -5.06 6.85
CA TYR A 155 -4.63 -3.80 7.28
C TYR A 155 -5.27 -3.27 8.57
N ILE A 156 -6.60 -3.25 8.65
CA ILE A 156 -7.32 -2.80 9.85
C ILE A 156 -6.91 -3.64 11.06
N ARG A 157 -6.86 -4.96 10.92
CA ARG A 157 -6.41 -5.87 12.00
C ARG A 157 -4.98 -5.56 12.44
N GLN A 158 -4.08 -5.40 11.50
CA GLN A 158 -2.68 -5.07 11.80
C GLN A 158 -2.57 -3.73 12.53
N TYR A 159 -3.14 -2.66 11.98
CA TYR A 159 -3.05 -1.33 12.59
C TYR A 159 -3.68 -1.27 13.98
N LYS A 160 -4.84 -1.92 14.16
CA LYS A 160 -5.48 -2.01 15.49
C LYS A 160 -4.61 -2.73 16.50
N SER A 161 -4.04 -3.87 16.13
CA SER A 161 -3.28 -4.70 17.08
C SER A 161 -1.89 -4.15 17.39
N PHE A 162 -1.24 -3.47 16.44
CA PHE A 162 0.10 -2.93 16.62
C PHE A 162 0.10 -1.52 17.20
N LEU A 163 -0.81 -0.66 16.77
CA LEU A 163 -0.77 0.77 17.06
C LEU A 163 -2.04 1.30 17.76
N GLY A 164 -3.08 0.47 17.89
CA GLY A 164 -4.38 0.95 18.38
C GLY A 164 -5.11 1.87 17.38
N ILE A 165 -4.65 1.96 16.14
CA ILE A 165 -5.20 2.83 15.10
C ILE A 165 -6.21 2.06 14.25
N THR A 166 -7.31 2.70 13.88
CA THR A 166 -8.22 2.19 12.84
C THR A 166 -8.05 3.05 11.59
N PRO A 167 -7.41 2.53 10.52
CA PRO A 167 -7.30 3.26 9.26
C PRO A 167 -8.69 3.57 8.69
N ALA A 168 -8.86 4.79 8.17
CA ALA A 168 -10.01 5.10 7.34
C ALA A 168 -9.83 4.48 5.95
N VAL A 169 -10.87 3.83 5.44
CA VAL A 169 -10.85 3.20 4.12
C VAL A 169 -11.69 4.02 3.16
N VAL A 170 -11.09 4.39 2.03
CA VAL A 170 -11.75 5.16 0.96
C VAL A 170 -11.90 4.25 -0.26
N ASP A 171 -13.15 3.90 -0.56
CA ASP A 171 -13.53 3.13 -1.76
C ASP A 171 -14.28 4.05 -2.73
N VAL A 172 -13.57 4.49 -3.75
CA VAL A 172 -14.10 5.31 -4.84
C VAL A 172 -13.76 4.70 -6.21
N ILE A 173 -13.64 3.38 -6.27
CA ILE A 173 -13.31 2.67 -7.49
C ILE A 173 -14.52 2.72 -8.43
N ARG A 174 -14.32 3.20 -9.65
CA ARG A 174 -15.29 3.13 -10.76
C ARG A 174 -15.15 1.81 -11.51
N HIS A 175 -13.93 1.49 -11.91
CA HIS A 175 -13.64 0.30 -12.70
C HIS A 175 -12.35 -0.35 -12.24
N ASP A 176 -12.32 -1.69 -12.32
CA ASP A 176 -11.10 -2.48 -12.31
C ASP A 176 -10.70 -2.81 -13.74
N TRP A 177 -9.57 -2.33 -14.17
CA TRP A 177 -8.93 -2.75 -15.41
C TRP A 177 -8.05 -3.97 -15.13
N ILE A 178 -8.46 -5.12 -15.63
CA ILE A 178 -7.78 -6.40 -15.42
C ILE A 178 -7.07 -6.85 -16.67
N ALA A 179 -5.98 -7.61 -16.52
CA ALA A 179 -5.33 -8.28 -17.65
C ALA A 179 -6.30 -9.20 -18.39
N GLY A 180 -6.15 -9.33 -19.70
CA GLY A 180 -7.10 -10.06 -20.52
C GLY A 180 -7.32 -11.52 -20.13
N ASP A 181 -6.30 -12.17 -19.54
CA ASP A 181 -6.30 -13.54 -19.02
C ASP A 181 -6.89 -13.67 -17.61
N ALA A 182 -7.06 -12.57 -16.87
CA ALA A 182 -7.52 -12.58 -15.49
C ALA A 182 -9.04 -12.74 -15.41
N GLY A 183 -9.50 -13.64 -14.53
CA GLY A 183 -10.94 -13.78 -14.21
C GLY A 183 -11.44 -12.82 -13.14
N ARG A 184 -10.52 -12.12 -12.43
CA ARG A 184 -10.82 -11.25 -11.29
C ARG A 184 -9.75 -10.18 -11.13
N ALA A 185 -10.03 -9.15 -10.32
CA ALA A 185 -9.01 -8.19 -9.91
C ALA A 185 -7.90 -8.88 -9.10
N ASP A 186 -6.64 -8.66 -9.49
CA ASP A 186 -5.46 -9.24 -8.87
C ASP A 186 -4.38 -8.17 -8.63
N PHE A 187 -3.15 -8.59 -8.31
CA PHE A 187 -2.05 -7.68 -8.03
C PHE A 187 -1.59 -6.86 -9.26
N ARG A 188 -1.95 -7.28 -10.48
CA ARG A 188 -1.65 -6.59 -11.76
C ARG A 188 -2.72 -5.56 -12.12
N SER A 189 -3.91 -5.65 -11.52
CA SER A 189 -5.07 -4.82 -11.86
C SER A 189 -4.79 -3.35 -11.61
N VAL A 190 -5.42 -2.50 -12.43
CA VAL A 190 -5.33 -1.04 -12.32
C VAL A 190 -6.73 -0.50 -12.05
N GLY A 191 -6.88 0.21 -10.93
CA GLY A 191 -8.13 0.86 -10.59
C GLY A 191 -8.31 2.16 -11.35
N GLU A 192 -9.51 2.40 -11.83
CA GLU A 192 -9.98 3.71 -12.23
C GLU A 192 -10.81 4.29 -11.09
N LEU A 193 -10.32 5.36 -10.48
CA LEU A 193 -10.97 6.00 -9.34
C LEU A 193 -11.90 7.13 -9.79
N ASP A 194 -12.94 7.37 -9.03
CA ASP A 194 -13.70 8.61 -9.06
C ASP A 194 -12.89 9.72 -8.36
N LEU A 195 -11.99 10.37 -9.12
CA LEU A 195 -11.09 11.39 -8.57
C LEU A 195 -11.83 12.57 -7.95
N PRO A 196 -12.89 13.15 -8.58
CA PRO A 196 -13.70 14.17 -7.92
C PRO A 196 -14.22 13.72 -6.55
N ARG A 197 -14.83 12.54 -6.48
CA ARG A 197 -15.34 11.97 -5.24
C ARG A 197 -14.25 11.69 -4.22
N LEU A 198 -13.04 11.28 -4.66
CA LEU A 198 -11.89 11.09 -3.79
C LEU A 198 -11.51 12.38 -3.07
N PHE A 199 -11.37 13.49 -3.81
CA PHE A 199 -11.01 14.78 -3.23
C PHE A 199 -12.12 15.35 -2.35
N ASP A 200 -13.40 15.18 -2.71
CA ASP A 200 -14.52 15.54 -1.83
C ASP A 200 -14.56 14.73 -0.54
N THR A 201 -14.20 13.46 -0.62
CA THR A 201 -14.01 12.62 0.57
C THR A 201 -12.86 13.16 1.44
N PHE A 202 -11.73 13.54 0.87
CA PHE A 202 -10.62 14.14 1.60
C PHE A 202 -11.01 15.47 2.28
N LYS A 203 -11.81 16.33 1.63
CA LYS A 203 -12.38 17.55 2.24
C LYS A 203 -13.27 17.23 3.44
N THR A 204 -14.17 16.26 3.27
CA THR A 204 -15.08 15.81 4.33
C THR A 204 -14.33 15.25 5.53
N MET A 205 -13.26 14.51 5.29
CA MET A 205 -12.38 13.96 6.33
C MET A 205 -11.44 15.00 6.96
N GLY A 206 -11.41 16.25 6.45
CA GLY A 206 -10.48 17.28 6.90
C GLY A 206 -9.00 16.97 6.63
N LEU A 207 -8.72 16.18 5.60
CA LEU A 207 -7.36 15.89 5.13
C LEU A 207 -6.82 17.05 4.27
N ILE A 208 -7.72 17.75 3.59
CA ILE A 208 -7.44 18.91 2.74
C ILE A 208 -8.43 20.04 3.02
N PRO A 209 -8.11 21.30 2.66
CA PRO A 209 -9.02 22.44 2.81
C PRO A 209 -10.32 22.23 2.01
N ARG A 210 -11.45 22.71 2.54
CA ARG A 210 -12.77 22.55 1.90
C ARG A 210 -12.90 23.32 0.59
N ASP A 211 -12.22 24.43 0.46
CA ASP A 211 -12.18 25.32 -0.71
C ASP A 211 -11.13 24.91 -1.74
N PHE A 212 -10.34 23.88 -1.47
CA PHE A 212 -9.34 23.41 -2.42
C PHE A 212 -9.98 22.89 -3.71
N SER A 213 -9.50 23.37 -4.85
CA SER A 213 -9.88 22.89 -6.17
C SER A 213 -8.76 22.00 -6.75
N PRO A 214 -8.98 20.68 -6.88
CA PRO A 214 -7.99 19.79 -7.45
C PRO A 214 -7.89 19.98 -8.97
N ASP A 215 -6.68 19.87 -9.50
CA ASP A 215 -6.42 19.73 -10.93
C ASP A 215 -6.51 18.25 -11.31
N LEU A 216 -7.54 17.90 -12.08
CA LEU A 216 -7.85 16.50 -12.38
C LEU A 216 -7.85 16.25 -13.90
N PRO A 217 -7.38 15.10 -14.35
CA PRO A 217 -7.42 14.74 -15.75
C PRO A 217 -8.87 14.54 -16.21
N ASP A 218 -9.14 15.00 -17.43
CA ASP A 218 -10.41 14.77 -18.09
C ASP A 218 -10.54 13.31 -18.63
N ALA A 219 -11.70 12.98 -19.16
CA ALA A 219 -11.96 11.64 -19.71
C ALA A 219 -11.07 11.30 -20.92
N HIS A 220 -10.64 12.29 -21.70
CA HIS A 220 -9.73 12.05 -22.82
C HIS A 220 -8.32 11.70 -22.32
N GLN A 221 -7.83 12.45 -21.34
CA GLN A 221 -6.54 12.23 -20.71
C GLN A 221 -6.49 10.85 -20.01
N LEU A 222 -7.55 10.46 -19.28
CA LEU A 222 -7.64 9.13 -18.67
C LEU A 222 -7.58 8.00 -19.69
N ARG A 223 -8.27 8.15 -20.84
CA ARG A 223 -8.18 7.16 -21.93
C ARG A 223 -6.77 7.07 -22.54
N ALA A 224 -6.11 8.21 -22.72
CA ALA A 224 -4.73 8.25 -23.22
C ALA A 224 -3.75 7.56 -22.23
N MET A 225 -3.91 7.79 -20.94
CA MET A 225 -3.12 7.14 -19.89
C MET A 225 -3.33 5.61 -19.90
N LEU A 226 -4.57 5.15 -20.04
CA LEU A 226 -4.88 3.72 -20.15
C LEU A 226 -4.26 3.10 -21.40
N GLN A 227 -4.32 3.79 -22.54
CA GLN A 227 -3.68 3.31 -23.77
C GLN A 227 -2.16 3.21 -23.59
N SER A 228 -1.53 4.25 -23.06
CA SER A 228 -0.09 4.23 -22.76
C SER A 228 0.30 3.09 -21.81
N LEU A 229 -0.56 2.77 -20.84
CA LEU A 229 -0.33 1.63 -19.95
C LEU A 229 -0.41 0.29 -20.68
N ARG A 230 -1.39 0.11 -21.59
CA ARG A 230 -1.52 -1.08 -22.45
C ARG A 230 -0.27 -1.28 -23.30
N ASP A 231 0.19 -0.20 -23.93
CA ASP A 231 1.37 -0.23 -24.79
C ASP A 231 2.64 -0.64 -24.02
N ARG A 232 2.82 -0.08 -22.82
CA ARG A 232 3.97 -0.42 -21.95
C ARG A 232 3.94 -1.85 -21.43
N ARG A 233 2.77 -2.43 -21.22
CA ARG A 233 2.64 -3.81 -20.72
C ARG A 233 2.64 -4.84 -21.83
N GLY A 234 2.31 -4.45 -23.06
CA GLY A 234 2.14 -5.36 -24.17
C GLY A 234 0.99 -6.37 -23.98
N GLU A 235 0.03 -6.06 -23.11
CA GLU A 235 -1.13 -6.91 -22.83
C GLU A 235 -2.44 -6.13 -22.88
N PRO A 236 -3.54 -6.76 -23.36
CA PRO A 236 -4.85 -6.11 -23.35
C PRO A 236 -5.39 -6.00 -21.91
N PHE A 237 -6.10 -4.90 -21.66
CA PHE A 237 -6.89 -4.71 -20.46
C PHE A 237 -8.37 -4.67 -20.79
N ARG A 238 -9.19 -5.25 -19.93
CA ARG A 238 -10.64 -5.14 -20.00
C ARG A 238 -11.19 -4.71 -18.64
N ILE A 239 -12.37 -4.13 -18.65
CA ILE A 239 -13.10 -3.81 -17.42
C ILE A 239 -13.62 -5.12 -16.83
N LEU A 240 -13.38 -5.34 -15.54
CA LEU A 240 -14.04 -6.39 -14.78
C LEU A 240 -15.53 -6.03 -14.65
N GLY A 241 -16.40 -6.95 -15.02
CA GLY A 241 -17.85 -6.78 -15.20
C GLY A 241 -18.58 -5.80 -14.27
N SER A 242 -19.80 -5.45 -14.67
CA SER A 242 -20.63 -4.39 -14.08
C SER A 242 -20.87 -4.53 -12.56
N ASP A 243 -21.40 -3.49 -11.93
CA ASP A 243 -21.63 -3.32 -10.48
C ASP A 243 -22.27 -4.52 -9.73
N ALA A 244 -23.03 -5.39 -10.40
CA ALA A 244 -23.60 -6.60 -9.82
C ALA A 244 -22.55 -7.62 -9.37
N THR A 245 -21.45 -7.75 -10.12
CA THR A 245 -20.33 -8.65 -9.79
C THR A 245 -19.48 -8.11 -8.64
N ARG A 246 -19.38 -6.78 -8.52
CA ARG A 246 -18.66 -6.12 -7.42
C ARG A 246 -19.32 -6.33 -6.06
N ALA A 247 -20.65 -6.38 -6.02
CA ALA A 247 -21.40 -6.60 -4.77
C ALA A 247 -21.19 -8.01 -4.22
N GLN A 248 -21.11 -9.02 -5.10
CA GLN A 248 -20.88 -10.41 -4.71
C GLN A 248 -19.43 -10.65 -4.22
N ASP A 249 -18.44 -10.02 -4.86
CA ASP A 249 -17.02 -10.14 -4.45
C ASP A 249 -16.71 -9.42 -3.11
N LYS A 250 -17.54 -8.47 -2.68
CA LYS A 250 -17.40 -7.80 -1.36
C LYS A 250 -18.02 -8.60 -0.20
N ALA A 251 -18.91 -9.55 -0.50
CA ALA A 251 -19.61 -10.38 0.48
C ALA A 251 -18.92 -11.73 0.75
N ALA A 252 -17.92 -12.11 -0.06
CA ALA A 252 -17.12 -13.32 0.08
C ALA A 252 -15.74 -13.01 0.69
#